data_f61a006a8f1de2d433efba70a6470857
#
_entry.id   f61a006a8f1de2d433efba70a6470857
#
_cell.length_a   1.000
_cell.length_b   1.000
_cell.length_c   1.000
_cell.angle_alpha   90.00
_cell.angle_beta   90.00
_cell.angle_gamma   90.00
#
_symmetry.space_group_name_H-M   'P 1'
#
loop_
_entity.id
_entity.type
_entity.pdbx_description
1 polymer ?
#
loop_
_entity_poly.entity_id
_entity_poly.type
_entity_poly.pdbx_seq_one_letter_code
_entity_poly.pdbx_strand_id
1 'polypeptide(L)'
;MAQLAKGQWTEEQAWDWYDRQGWIRGWCGYPSNCTGRVAMWQEYGHAEVAQQIEREFALAQSIGYNAVRAIIQFEVWRFEHDSFMKNLEEYLTLADRYGIRVMLCLGNDCTVPKSVFTPVVFGEQKVDWGYHSGIKRGPHAGGYNEPGYMLLDDSAYENDYYDMVSELADVYGQDRRIQIWDVWNEIGASRRGNLSLKAMETFFEILRSKKVSQPLTADGWNHFEENEIEKRAMDLSDVITFHSYKEYSVMVELIARLKKLYRRPLINNEWLNRYENNRVQEIFPLFWLEKVGSYNWGLMQGYSQTYEPWGGYFAREDFLNGKLDLRGWQHDLFRFNGLPYDPNEISIIRHFCSMADERQ
;
A
#
# COMPACT_ATOMS: atom_id res chain seq x y z
N MET A 1 17.91 19.86 14.14
CA MET A 1 17.06 19.46 12.98
C MET A 1 17.97 18.73 11.99
N ALA A 2 17.59 17.59 11.49
CA ALA A 2 18.32 16.94 10.42
C ALA A 2 18.31 17.85 9.18
N GLN A 3 19.39 17.84 8.41
CA GLN A 3 19.46 18.61 7.17
C GLN A 3 18.50 17.98 6.14
N LEU A 4 17.61 18.80 5.56
CA LEU A 4 16.69 18.34 4.52
C LEU A 4 17.47 17.84 3.29
N ALA A 5 17.00 16.77 2.69
CA ALA A 5 17.50 16.33 1.39
C ALA A 5 17.14 17.38 0.31
N LYS A 6 17.94 17.42 -0.76
CA LYS A 6 17.70 18.39 -1.85
C LYS A 6 16.30 18.20 -2.45
N GLY A 7 15.48 19.25 -2.40
CA GLY A 7 14.11 19.24 -2.92
C GLY A 7 13.08 18.57 -1.98
N GLN A 8 13.47 18.16 -0.80
CA GLN A 8 12.53 17.67 0.23
C GLN A 8 11.69 18.83 0.77
N TRP A 9 10.40 18.59 0.99
CA TRP A 9 9.51 19.58 1.58
C TRP A 9 9.87 19.89 3.02
N THR A 10 9.65 21.14 3.44
CA THR A 10 9.70 21.51 4.85
C THR A 10 8.52 20.89 5.62
N GLU A 11 8.60 20.89 6.95
CA GLU A 11 7.46 20.47 7.80
C GLU A 11 6.21 21.30 7.50
N GLU A 12 6.37 22.62 7.32
CA GLU A 12 5.29 23.55 6.99
C GLU A 12 4.63 23.21 5.64
N GLN A 13 5.44 22.99 4.59
CA GLN A 13 4.92 22.60 3.27
C GLN A 13 4.14 21.29 3.32
N ALA A 14 4.63 20.31 4.09
CA ALA A 14 3.95 19.04 4.25
C ALA A 14 2.60 19.18 4.96
N TRP A 15 2.53 19.98 6.02
CA TRP A 15 1.27 20.24 6.73
C TRP A 15 0.31 21.08 5.90
N ASP A 16 0.77 22.12 5.20
CA ASP A 16 -0.04 22.92 4.29
C ASP A 16 -0.67 22.08 3.19
N TRP A 17 0.10 21.12 2.67
CA TRP A 17 -0.43 20.17 1.69
C TRP A 17 -1.48 19.26 2.33
N TYR A 18 -1.17 18.66 3.48
CA TYR A 18 -2.04 17.70 4.16
C TYR A 18 -3.38 18.32 4.56
N ASP A 19 -3.37 19.52 5.13
CA ASP A 19 -4.58 20.24 5.53
C ASP A 19 -5.50 20.55 4.34
N ARG A 20 -4.93 20.78 3.15
CA ARG A 20 -5.71 20.97 1.91
C ARG A 20 -6.32 19.69 1.34
N GLN A 21 -5.80 18.51 1.70
CA GLN A 21 -6.37 17.24 1.24
C GLN A 21 -7.64 16.87 1.99
N GLY A 22 -7.88 17.47 3.14
CA GLY A 22 -8.82 16.95 4.12
C GLY A 22 -8.32 15.63 4.73
N TRP A 23 -9.16 14.93 5.47
CA TRP A 23 -8.76 13.65 6.03
C TRP A 23 -8.66 12.57 4.95
N ILE A 24 -7.46 12.08 4.69
CA ILE A 24 -7.18 11.00 3.75
C ILE A 24 -7.67 9.68 4.36
N ARG A 25 -8.56 8.98 3.66
CA ARG A 25 -9.11 7.68 4.08
C ARG A 25 -9.42 6.82 2.86
N GLY A 26 -8.98 5.59 2.91
CA GLY A 26 -9.07 4.71 1.77
C GLY A 26 -8.61 3.29 2.06
N TRP A 27 -8.20 2.61 1.02
CA TRP A 27 -7.73 1.24 1.12
C TRP A 27 -6.49 0.99 0.27
N CYS A 28 -5.78 -0.09 0.56
CA CYS A 28 -4.72 -0.68 -0.23
C CYS A 28 -5.12 -2.11 -0.60
N GLY A 29 -4.87 -2.52 -1.82
CA GLY A 29 -5.19 -3.88 -2.26
C GLY A 29 -5.31 -4.01 -3.76
N TYR A 30 -5.90 -5.11 -4.18
CA TYR A 30 -6.10 -5.47 -5.57
C TYR A 30 -7.59 -5.56 -5.89
N PRO A 31 -8.01 -5.31 -7.15
CA PRO A 31 -9.36 -5.62 -7.57
C PRO A 31 -9.72 -7.08 -7.27
N SER A 32 -10.94 -7.34 -6.82
CA SER A 32 -11.34 -8.66 -6.32
C SER A 32 -11.25 -9.79 -7.36
N ASN A 33 -11.27 -9.45 -8.66
CA ASN A 33 -11.03 -10.41 -9.75
C ASN A 33 -9.55 -10.57 -10.13
N CYS A 34 -8.62 -9.96 -9.38
CA CYS A 34 -7.18 -10.08 -9.60
C CYS A 34 -6.53 -10.96 -8.54
N THR A 35 -5.61 -11.83 -8.97
CA THR A 35 -4.79 -12.64 -8.07
C THR A 35 -3.64 -11.85 -7.45
N GLY A 36 -3.28 -10.72 -8.06
CA GLY A 36 -2.18 -9.86 -7.65
C GLY A 36 -1.88 -8.79 -8.70
N ARG A 37 -0.72 -8.16 -8.59
CA ARG A 37 -0.32 -7.00 -9.41
C ARG A 37 -0.23 -7.28 -10.90
N VAL A 38 0.26 -8.47 -11.30
CA VAL A 38 0.34 -8.84 -12.72
C VAL A 38 -1.05 -8.85 -13.33
N ALA A 39 -2.01 -9.54 -12.70
CA ALA A 39 -3.40 -9.58 -13.17
C ALA A 39 -4.02 -8.19 -13.26
N MET A 40 -3.66 -7.30 -12.36
CA MET A 40 -4.20 -5.92 -12.30
C MET A 40 -3.69 -5.05 -13.45
N TRP A 41 -2.42 -5.20 -13.85
CA TRP A 41 -1.77 -4.25 -14.74
C TRP A 41 -1.52 -4.77 -16.16
N GLN A 42 -1.55 -6.09 -16.41
CA GLN A 42 -1.29 -6.69 -17.73
C GLN A 42 -2.38 -6.36 -18.76
N GLU A 43 -2.09 -6.61 -20.04
CA GLU A 43 -3.04 -6.45 -21.13
C GLU A 43 -4.18 -7.49 -21.08
N TYR A 44 -3.83 -8.74 -20.79
CA TYR A 44 -4.79 -9.84 -20.76
C TYR A 44 -5.88 -9.61 -19.70
N GLY A 45 -7.14 -9.65 -20.14
CA GLY A 45 -8.30 -9.53 -19.24
C GLY A 45 -8.54 -8.14 -18.69
N HIS A 46 -7.84 -7.10 -19.20
CA HIS A 46 -7.92 -5.75 -18.62
C HIS A 46 -9.34 -5.16 -18.63
N ALA A 47 -10.16 -5.44 -19.66
CA ALA A 47 -11.53 -4.93 -19.72
C ALA A 47 -12.39 -5.38 -18.53
N GLU A 48 -12.27 -6.65 -18.12
CA GLU A 48 -12.95 -7.21 -16.96
C GLU A 48 -12.37 -6.65 -15.65
N VAL A 49 -11.06 -6.42 -15.62
CA VAL A 49 -10.38 -5.79 -14.47
C VAL A 49 -10.86 -4.35 -14.30
N ALA A 50 -10.91 -3.56 -15.36
CA ALA A 50 -11.39 -2.18 -15.33
C ALA A 50 -12.85 -2.07 -14.87
N GLN A 51 -13.73 -2.95 -15.32
CA GLN A 51 -15.12 -3.03 -14.85
C GLN A 51 -15.19 -3.34 -13.34
N GLN A 52 -14.33 -4.23 -12.84
CA GLN A 52 -14.29 -4.54 -11.41
C GLN A 52 -13.73 -3.38 -10.59
N ILE A 53 -12.69 -2.71 -11.06
CA ILE A 53 -12.14 -1.49 -10.46
C ILE A 53 -13.25 -0.43 -10.33
N GLU A 54 -14.02 -0.19 -11.39
CA GLU A 54 -15.11 0.78 -11.37
C GLU A 54 -16.16 0.44 -10.31
N ARG A 55 -16.57 -0.82 -10.20
CA ARG A 55 -17.50 -1.29 -9.16
C ARG A 55 -16.94 -1.06 -7.75
N GLU A 56 -15.68 -1.36 -7.54
CA GLU A 56 -15.03 -1.20 -6.23
C GLU A 56 -14.83 0.27 -5.86
N PHE A 57 -14.49 1.12 -6.82
CA PHE A 57 -14.43 2.57 -6.59
C PHE A 57 -15.81 3.16 -6.24
N ALA A 58 -16.87 2.74 -6.93
CA ALA A 58 -18.24 3.12 -6.58
C ALA A 58 -18.61 2.66 -5.15
N LEU A 59 -18.22 1.44 -4.79
CA LEU A 59 -18.46 0.90 -3.46
C LEU A 59 -17.68 1.68 -2.38
N ALA A 60 -16.40 1.95 -2.62
CA ALA A 60 -15.55 2.73 -1.72
C ALA A 60 -16.07 4.16 -1.54
N GLN A 61 -16.46 4.84 -2.62
CA GLN A 61 -17.11 6.14 -2.56
C GLN A 61 -18.39 6.09 -1.71
N SER A 62 -19.19 5.04 -1.82
CA SER A 62 -20.45 4.89 -1.09
C SER A 62 -20.30 4.82 0.43
N ILE A 63 -19.10 4.54 0.91
CA ILE A 63 -18.76 4.54 2.35
C ILE A 63 -17.94 5.76 2.76
N GLY A 64 -17.68 6.69 1.82
CA GLY A 64 -16.97 7.93 2.07
C GLY A 64 -15.45 7.86 1.91
N TYR A 65 -14.90 6.81 1.32
CA TYR A 65 -13.47 6.75 0.99
C TYR A 65 -13.13 7.72 -0.15
N ASN A 66 -11.97 8.36 -0.05
CA ASN A 66 -11.47 9.36 -0.99
C ASN A 66 -10.07 9.06 -1.53
N ALA A 67 -9.48 7.93 -1.14
CA ALA A 67 -8.13 7.57 -1.53
C ALA A 67 -7.97 6.06 -1.76
N VAL A 68 -7.04 5.68 -2.63
CA VAL A 68 -6.60 4.30 -2.83
C VAL A 68 -5.08 4.25 -2.97
N ARG A 69 -4.45 3.23 -2.40
CA ARG A 69 -3.04 2.91 -2.62
C ARG A 69 -2.93 1.76 -3.61
N ALA A 70 -2.22 1.99 -4.70
CA ALA A 70 -1.98 1.01 -5.76
C ALA A 70 -0.49 0.76 -5.93
N ILE A 71 -0.10 -0.52 -5.95
CA ILE A 71 1.30 -0.93 -6.15
C ILE A 71 1.46 -1.36 -7.61
N ILE A 72 2.41 -0.74 -8.30
CA ILE A 72 2.70 -1.11 -9.69
C ILE A 72 3.52 -2.41 -9.77
N GLN A 73 3.60 -2.97 -10.96
CA GLN A 73 4.44 -4.14 -11.25
C GLN A 73 5.43 -3.80 -12.35
N PHE A 74 6.72 -3.77 -11.98
CA PHE A 74 7.80 -3.43 -12.90
C PHE A 74 7.81 -4.29 -14.17
N GLU A 75 7.63 -5.61 -14.02
CA GLU A 75 7.66 -6.52 -15.16
C GLU A 75 6.55 -6.23 -16.17
N VAL A 76 5.38 -5.73 -15.73
CA VAL A 76 4.31 -5.35 -16.66
C VAL A 76 4.71 -4.08 -17.40
N TRP A 77 5.21 -3.06 -16.70
CA TRP A 77 5.76 -1.86 -17.35
C TRP A 77 6.86 -2.23 -18.35
N ARG A 78 7.77 -3.13 -17.98
CA ARG A 78 8.94 -3.49 -18.79
C ARG A 78 8.59 -4.29 -20.04
N PHE A 79 7.65 -5.22 -19.95
CA PHE A 79 7.39 -6.21 -20.99
C PHE A 79 6.05 -6.03 -21.74
N GLU A 80 5.12 -5.26 -21.17
CA GLU A 80 3.84 -4.85 -21.77
C GLU A 80 3.64 -3.33 -21.66
N HIS A 81 4.67 -2.56 -21.97
CA HIS A 81 4.78 -1.13 -21.73
C HIS A 81 3.55 -0.32 -22.13
N ASP A 82 3.15 -0.40 -23.41
CA ASP A 82 2.05 0.43 -23.94
C ASP A 82 0.72 0.09 -23.28
N SER A 83 0.50 -1.20 -23.01
CA SER A 83 -0.69 -1.66 -22.29
C SER A 83 -0.66 -1.22 -20.83
N PHE A 84 0.48 -1.30 -20.15
CA PHE A 84 0.62 -0.81 -18.79
C PHE A 84 0.31 0.69 -18.68
N MET A 85 0.88 1.52 -19.54
CA MET A 85 0.66 2.97 -19.53
C MET A 85 -0.81 3.32 -19.79
N LYS A 86 -1.45 2.62 -20.72
CA LYS A 86 -2.88 2.77 -21.00
C LYS A 86 -3.73 2.35 -19.80
N ASN A 87 -3.41 1.22 -19.17
CA ASN A 87 -4.16 0.67 -18.04
C ASN A 87 -4.02 1.56 -16.80
N LEU A 88 -2.83 2.13 -16.57
CA LEU A 88 -2.62 3.10 -15.51
C LEU A 88 -3.42 4.39 -15.75
N GLU A 89 -3.44 4.91 -16.99
CA GLU A 89 -4.25 6.08 -17.34
C GLU A 89 -5.75 5.83 -17.13
N GLU A 90 -6.24 4.67 -17.50
CA GLU A 90 -7.64 4.28 -17.27
C GLU A 90 -7.94 4.14 -15.75
N TYR A 91 -7.03 3.54 -15.00
CA TYR A 91 -7.15 3.43 -13.52
C TYR A 91 -7.26 4.81 -12.87
N LEU A 92 -6.38 5.75 -13.22
CA LEU A 92 -6.41 7.12 -12.71
C LEU A 92 -7.68 7.86 -13.11
N THR A 93 -8.16 7.64 -14.34
CA THR A 93 -9.42 8.23 -14.84
C THR A 93 -10.63 7.68 -14.09
N LEU A 94 -10.67 6.38 -13.84
CA LEU A 94 -11.73 5.76 -13.04
C LEU A 94 -11.69 6.29 -11.59
N ALA A 95 -10.52 6.36 -10.97
CA ALA A 95 -10.38 6.91 -9.63
C ALA A 95 -10.92 8.35 -9.53
N ASP A 96 -10.52 9.24 -10.46
CA ASP A 96 -10.96 10.63 -10.47
C ASP A 96 -12.48 10.77 -10.65
N ARG A 97 -13.10 9.89 -11.45
CA ARG A 97 -14.56 9.86 -11.64
C ARG A 97 -15.33 9.65 -10.34
N TYR A 98 -14.76 8.87 -9.42
CA TYR A 98 -15.34 8.59 -8.11
C TYR A 98 -14.77 9.46 -6.98
N GLY A 99 -14.04 10.52 -7.32
CA GLY A 99 -13.44 11.43 -6.33
C GLY A 99 -12.34 10.79 -5.49
N ILE A 100 -11.72 9.72 -6.00
CA ILE A 100 -10.66 8.96 -5.34
C ILE A 100 -9.31 9.43 -5.86
N ARG A 101 -8.37 9.72 -4.96
CA ARG A 101 -6.98 10.04 -5.28
C ARG A 101 -6.08 8.84 -5.08
N VAL A 102 -5.05 8.74 -5.89
CA VAL A 102 -4.18 7.55 -5.91
C VAL A 102 -2.85 7.84 -5.20
N MET A 103 -2.51 7.03 -4.22
CA MET A 103 -1.15 6.85 -3.74
C MET A 103 -0.51 5.77 -4.62
N LEU A 104 0.46 6.14 -5.46
CA LEU A 104 1.10 5.21 -6.39
C LEU A 104 2.42 4.69 -5.82
N CYS A 105 2.48 3.39 -5.54
CA CYS A 105 3.64 2.73 -4.98
C CYS A 105 4.55 2.15 -6.08
N LEU A 106 5.83 2.54 -6.07
CA LEU A 106 6.78 2.27 -7.14
C LEU A 106 7.67 1.05 -6.89
N GLY A 107 8.21 0.91 -5.69
CA GLY A 107 9.09 -0.19 -5.29
C GLY A 107 8.46 -1.07 -4.21
N ASN A 108 8.95 -2.30 -4.04
CA ASN A 108 8.37 -3.21 -3.05
C ASN A 108 9.34 -4.31 -2.66
N ASP A 109 9.66 -4.40 -1.36
CA ASP A 109 10.53 -5.44 -0.82
C ASP A 109 9.79 -6.71 -0.38
N CYS A 110 8.45 -6.73 -0.41
CA CYS A 110 7.68 -7.95 -0.15
C CYS A 110 7.78 -8.91 -1.35
N THR A 111 8.77 -9.77 -1.35
CA THR A 111 9.11 -10.67 -2.45
C THR A 111 9.61 -12.03 -1.93
N VAL A 112 9.84 -12.97 -2.84
CA VAL A 112 10.32 -14.31 -2.53
C VAL A 112 11.80 -14.46 -2.87
N PRO A 113 12.54 -15.40 -2.25
CA PRO A 113 13.93 -15.67 -2.61
C PRO A 113 14.12 -16.11 -4.06
N LYS A 114 15.33 -15.88 -4.59
CA LYS A 114 15.68 -16.29 -5.96
C LYS A 114 15.52 -17.78 -6.20
N SER A 115 15.74 -18.61 -5.19
CA SER A 115 15.57 -20.07 -5.26
C SER A 115 14.14 -20.54 -5.57
N VAL A 116 13.14 -19.69 -5.30
CA VAL A 116 11.72 -19.96 -5.56
C VAL A 116 11.07 -18.91 -6.45
N PHE A 117 11.82 -17.92 -6.88
CA PHE A 117 11.34 -16.90 -7.82
C PHE A 117 10.95 -17.55 -9.15
N THR A 118 9.80 -17.18 -9.64
CA THR A 118 9.32 -17.58 -10.97
C THR A 118 9.14 -16.31 -11.80
N PRO A 119 9.76 -16.22 -12.98
CA PRO A 119 9.53 -15.11 -13.88
C PRO A 119 8.04 -14.92 -14.15
N VAL A 120 7.62 -13.67 -14.29
CA VAL A 120 6.23 -13.35 -14.62
C VAL A 120 5.85 -13.98 -15.96
N VAL A 121 4.70 -14.61 -15.97
CA VAL A 121 4.06 -15.13 -17.18
C VAL A 121 2.76 -14.35 -17.38
N PHE A 122 2.65 -13.66 -18.50
CA PHE A 122 1.46 -12.91 -18.88
C PHE A 122 0.35 -13.85 -19.37
N GLY A 123 -0.89 -13.37 -19.35
CA GLY A 123 -2.06 -14.15 -19.69
C GLY A 123 -2.90 -14.52 -18.46
N GLU A 124 -3.61 -15.64 -18.53
CA GLU A 124 -4.47 -16.11 -17.44
C GLU A 124 -3.67 -16.38 -16.16
N GLN A 125 -3.96 -15.59 -15.10
CA GLN A 125 -3.35 -15.77 -13.79
C GLN A 125 -4.20 -16.75 -12.96
N LYS A 126 -3.57 -17.82 -12.48
CA LYS A 126 -4.26 -18.86 -11.70
C LYS A 126 -4.38 -18.46 -10.23
N VAL A 127 -5.57 -18.63 -9.67
CA VAL A 127 -5.82 -18.48 -8.24
C VAL A 127 -5.23 -19.68 -7.50
N ASP A 128 -4.46 -19.42 -6.45
CA ASP A 128 -4.00 -20.47 -5.54
C ASP A 128 -4.78 -20.35 -4.21
N TRP A 129 -5.88 -21.05 -4.12
CA TRP A 129 -6.81 -20.97 -2.99
C TRP A 129 -6.16 -21.39 -1.66
N GLY A 130 -6.49 -20.64 -0.61
CA GLY A 130 -5.96 -20.86 0.73
C GLY A 130 -4.68 -20.09 1.03
N TYR A 131 -4.34 -19.11 0.19
CA TYR A 131 -3.15 -18.29 0.37
C TYR A 131 -3.46 -16.81 0.27
N HIS A 132 -3.06 -16.06 1.29
CA HIS A 132 -3.12 -14.62 1.32
C HIS A 132 -2.42 -14.02 0.08
N SER A 133 -3.10 -13.08 -0.59
CA SER A 133 -2.68 -12.47 -1.85
C SER A 133 -2.57 -13.45 -3.04
N GLY A 134 -3.25 -14.59 -2.99
CA GLY A 134 -3.30 -15.57 -4.07
C GLY A 134 -1.95 -16.21 -4.42
N ILE A 135 -0.95 -16.08 -3.54
CA ILE A 135 0.41 -16.57 -3.75
C ILE A 135 0.75 -17.62 -2.69
N LYS A 136 0.87 -18.86 -3.10
CA LYS A 136 1.07 -20.04 -2.24
C LYS A 136 2.29 -20.02 -1.34
N ARG A 137 3.28 -19.23 -1.63
CA ARG A 137 4.50 -19.10 -0.85
C ARG A 137 4.98 -17.65 -0.88
N GLY A 138 4.06 -16.73 -0.56
CA GLY A 138 4.41 -15.34 -0.42
C GLY A 138 5.39 -15.10 0.74
N PRO A 139 5.94 -13.92 0.86
CA PRO A 139 6.85 -13.54 1.94
C PRO A 139 6.24 -13.77 3.33
N HIS A 140 4.93 -13.77 3.43
CA HIS A 140 4.18 -14.04 4.66
C HIS A 140 4.01 -15.53 4.98
N ALA A 141 4.27 -16.42 4.04
CA ALA A 141 4.18 -17.87 4.30
C ALA A 141 5.28 -18.37 5.26
N GLY A 142 6.27 -17.53 5.57
CA GLY A 142 7.34 -17.81 6.52
C GLY A 142 8.32 -18.89 6.03
N GLY A 143 9.52 -18.90 6.60
CA GLY A 143 10.43 -20.06 6.46
C GLY A 143 11.52 -19.94 5.41
N TYR A 144 11.63 -18.86 4.67
CA TYR A 144 12.82 -18.63 3.82
C TYR A 144 13.95 -18.03 4.65
N ASN A 145 15.14 -18.63 4.55
CA ASN A 145 16.37 -18.11 5.17
C ASN A 145 17.20 -17.24 4.21
N GLU A 146 16.78 -17.12 2.97
CA GLU A 146 17.43 -16.34 1.92
C GLU A 146 16.74 -14.98 1.78
N PRO A 147 17.48 -13.93 1.35
CA PRO A 147 16.88 -12.66 0.99
C PRO A 147 15.89 -12.79 -0.16
N GLY A 148 14.83 -11.98 -0.13
CA GLY A 148 13.93 -11.82 -1.27
C GLY A 148 14.71 -11.32 -2.50
N TYR A 149 14.22 -11.68 -3.68
CA TYR A 149 14.80 -11.34 -4.99
C TYR A 149 13.79 -10.56 -5.84
N MET A 150 14.28 -9.61 -6.60
CA MET A 150 13.57 -8.91 -7.65
C MET A 150 14.49 -8.67 -8.86
N LEU A 151 13.93 -8.35 -10.02
CA LEU A 151 14.76 -8.10 -11.21
C LEU A 151 15.73 -6.92 -11.04
N LEU A 152 15.45 -5.99 -10.12
CA LEU A 152 16.37 -4.92 -9.74
C LEU A 152 17.76 -5.44 -9.31
N ASP A 153 17.83 -6.64 -8.74
CA ASP A 153 19.09 -7.26 -8.28
C ASP A 153 19.94 -7.78 -9.42
N ASP A 154 19.41 -7.80 -10.64
CA ASP A 154 20.14 -8.10 -11.86
C ASP A 154 20.54 -6.80 -12.56
N SER A 155 21.84 -6.61 -12.75
CA SER A 155 22.41 -5.43 -13.42
C SER A 155 21.84 -5.17 -14.83
N ALA A 156 21.24 -6.18 -15.46
CA ALA A 156 20.57 -6.04 -16.75
C ALA A 156 19.29 -5.20 -16.66
N TYR A 157 18.66 -5.11 -15.49
CA TYR A 157 17.39 -4.42 -15.32
C TYR A 157 17.46 -3.20 -14.39
N GLU A 158 18.57 -2.96 -13.67
CA GLU A 158 18.67 -1.85 -12.71
C GLU A 158 18.33 -0.50 -13.36
N ASN A 159 18.85 -0.22 -14.54
CA ASN A 159 18.57 1.01 -15.26
C ASN A 159 17.11 1.09 -15.72
N ASP A 160 16.50 -0.01 -16.13
CA ASP A 160 15.10 -0.05 -16.56
C ASP A 160 14.16 0.34 -15.40
N TYR A 161 14.49 0.02 -14.15
CA TYR A 161 13.74 0.51 -12.98
C TYR A 161 13.84 2.04 -12.84
N TYR A 162 15.01 2.61 -13.06
CA TYR A 162 15.19 4.06 -13.02
C TYR A 162 14.47 4.76 -14.17
N ASP A 163 14.48 4.16 -15.34
CA ASP A 163 13.76 4.64 -16.52
C ASP A 163 12.25 4.63 -16.30
N MET A 164 11.70 3.57 -15.69
CA MET A 164 10.29 3.49 -15.29
C MET A 164 9.90 4.66 -14.38
N VAL A 165 10.66 4.90 -13.32
CA VAL A 165 10.36 6.00 -12.38
C VAL A 165 10.47 7.35 -13.05
N SER A 166 11.49 7.54 -13.92
CA SER A 166 11.69 8.76 -14.69
C SER A 166 10.53 9.04 -15.65
N GLU A 167 10.08 8.02 -16.37
CA GLU A 167 8.94 8.14 -17.30
C GLU A 167 7.65 8.44 -16.56
N LEU A 168 7.34 7.71 -15.49
CA LEU A 168 6.13 7.97 -14.70
C LEU A 168 6.13 9.38 -14.11
N ALA A 169 7.30 9.88 -13.69
CA ALA A 169 7.44 11.25 -13.21
C ALA A 169 7.25 12.29 -14.33
N ASP A 170 7.74 12.01 -15.54
CA ASP A 170 7.57 12.90 -16.70
C ASP A 170 6.09 12.97 -17.12
N VAL A 171 5.38 11.84 -17.11
CA VAL A 171 3.97 11.77 -17.54
C VAL A 171 3.03 12.28 -16.45
N TYR A 172 3.22 11.85 -15.20
CA TYR A 172 2.26 12.05 -14.11
C TYR A 172 2.75 12.95 -12.97
N GLY A 173 3.96 13.50 -13.05
CA GLY A 173 4.54 14.30 -11.97
C GLY A 173 3.79 15.58 -11.63
N GLN A 174 2.89 16.06 -12.51
CA GLN A 174 2.00 17.19 -12.27
C GLN A 174 0.52 16.79 -12.26
N ASP A 175 0.24 15.48 -12.27
CA ASP A 175 -1.13 15.00 -12.35
C ASP A 175 -1.77 14.95 -10.95
N ARG A 176 -2.82 15.73 -10.75
CA ARG A 176 -3.55 15.84 -9.48
C ARG A 176 -4.29 14.54 -9.07
N ARG A 177 -4.47 13.58 -9.99
CA ARG A 177 -5.08 12.29 -9.71
C ARG A 177 -4.17 11.43 -8.84
N ILE A 178 -2.85 11.61 -8.97
CA ILE A 178 -1.88 11.06 -8.03
C ILE A 178 -1.76 12.01 -6.84
N GLN A 179 -2.03 11.50 -5.65
CA GLN A 179 -1.99 12.25 -4.40
C GLN A 179 -0.61 12.19 -3.74
N ILE A 180 0.01 11.01 -3.76
CA ILE A 180 1.29 10.73 -3.10
C ILE A 180 2.08 9.76 -3.97
N TRP A 181 3.38 10.00 -4.10
CA TRP A 181 4.32 9.03 -4.61
C TRP A 181 4.85 8.20 -3.44
N ASP A 182 4.42 6.96 -3.34
CA ASP A 182 4.96 5.99 -2.41
C ASP A 182 6.16 5.30 -3.07
N VAL A 183 7.34 5.77 -2.70
CA VAL A 183 8.59 5.40 -3.36
C VAL A 183 8.93 3.94 -3.15
N TRP A 184 8.65 3.43 -1.93
CA TRP A 184 9.00 2.04 -1.60
C TRP A 184 8.10 1.44 -0.51
N ASN A 185 7.48 0.30 -0.84
CA ASN A 185 6.75 -0.51 0.13
C ASN A 185 7.71 -1.36 0.97
N GLU A 186 7.60 -1.24 2.30
CA GLU A 186 8.26 -2.08 3.29
C GLU A 186 9.76 -2.31 3.02
N ILE A 187 10.51 -1.20 2.92
CA ILE A 187 11.95 -1.27 2.66
C ILE A 187 12.68 -2.19 3.66
N GLY A 188 13.49 -3.10 3.14
CA GLY A 188 14.21 -4.10 3.94
C GLY A 188 13.42 -5.34 4.32
N ALA A 189 12.10 -5.40 4.00
CA ALA A 189 11.29 -6.60 4.18
C ALA A 189 11.84 -7.82 3.42
N SER A 190 11.28 -9.00 3.66
CA SER A 190 11.73 -10.26 3.06
C SER A 190 13.24 -10.52 3.22
N ARG A 191 13.82 -10.09 4.32
CA ARG A 191 15.27 -10.19 4.63
C ARG A 191 16.18 -9.47 3.61
N ARG A 192 15.64 -8.51 2.86
CA ARG A 192 16.44 -7.77 1.87
C ARG A 192 17.44 -6.81 2.52
N GLY A 193 17.19 -6.36 3.75
CA GLY A 193 18.10 -5.45 4.44
C GLY A 193 18.42 -4.24 3.55
N ASN A 194 19.68 -3.98 3.27
CA ASN A 194 20.13 -2.83 2.48
C ASN A 194 20.13 -3.03 0.95
N LEU A 195 19.67 -4.17 0.44
CA LEU A 195 19.74 -4.47 -1.01
C LEU A 195 18.99 -3.42 -1.86
N SER A 196 17.89 -2.91 -1.37
CA SER A 196 17.06 -1.92 -2.08
C SER A 196 17.39 -0.46 -1.74
N LEU A 197 18.30 -0.20 -0.79
CA LEU A 197 18.58 1.15 -0.29
C LEU A 197 19.00 2.11 -1.41
N LYS A 198 19.98 1.72 -2.22
CA LYS A 198 20.46 2.52 -3.35
C LYS A 198 19.35 2.87 -4.33
N ALA A 199 18.51 1.89 -4.66
CA ALA A 199 17.43 2.10 -5.61
C ALA A 199 16.34 3.03 -5.03
N MET A 200 15.96 2.84 -3.77
CA MET A 200 15.02 3.75 -3.09
C MET A 200 15.54 5.19 -3.09
N GLU A 201 16.80 5.41 -2.71
CA GLU A 201 17.40 6.74 -2.72
C GLU A 201 17.40 7.34 -4.14
N THR A 202 17.76 6.55 -5.15
CA THR A 202 17.73 6.98 -6.55
C THR A 202 16.33 7.34 -7.02
N PHE A 203 15.29 6.60 -6.60
CA PHE A 203 13.89 6.94 -6.92
C PHE A 203 13.50 8.30 -6.33
N PHE A 204 13.84 8.57 -5.06
CA PHE A 204 13.65 9.89 -4.46
C PHE A 204 14.37 11.00 -5.26
N GLU A 205 15.60 10.75 -5.67
CA GLU A 205 16.39 11.72 -6.45
C GLU A 205 15.77 12.00 -7.82
N ILE A 206 15.32 10.97 -8.53
CA ILE A 206 14.64 11.10 -9.83
C ILE A 206 13.38 11.95 -9.68
N LEU A 207 12.46 11.56 -8.79
CA LEU A 207 11.20 12.27 -8.57
C LEU A 207 11.42 13.74 -8.21
N ARG A 208 12.39 14.02 -7.31
CA ARG A 208 12.74 15.39 -6.93
C ARG A 208 13.39 16.17 -8.06
N SER A 209 14.24 15.53 -8.87
CA SER A 209 14.86 16.18 -10.04
C SER A 209 13.82 16.59 -11.10
N LYS A 210 12.77 15.78 -11.26
CA LYS A 210 11.59 16.03 -12.12
C LYS A 210 10.63 17.05 -11.53
N LYS A 211 10.82 17.45 -10.25
CA LYS A 211 9.98 18.43 -9.54
C LYS A 211 8.50 18.04 -9.54
N VAL A 212 8.23 16.79 -9.23
CA VAL A 212 6.84 16.34 -9.07
C VAL A 212 6.12 17.19 -8.03
N SER A 213 4.83 17.43 -8.22
CA SER A 213 4.04 18.36 -7.38
C SER A 213 3.47 17.69 -6.12
N GLN A 214 3.52 16.36 -6.05
CA GLN A 214 3.01 15.56 -4.95
C GLN A 214 4.12 15.28 -3.94
N PRO A 215 3.77 15.02 -2.66
CA PRO A 215 4.75 14.59 -1.67
C PRO A 215 5.28 13.19 -1.96
N LEU A 216 6.51 12.94 -1.55
CA LEU A 216 7.17 11.65 -1.63
C LEU A 216 7.19 10.99 -0.25
N THR A 217 7.04 9.67 -0.23
CA THR A 217 7.17 8.87 0.99
C THR A 217 7.76 7.50 0.70
N ALA A 218 8.27 6.83 1.72
CA ALA A 218 8.58 5.40 1.69
C ALA A 218 8.25 4.80 3.06
N ASP A 219 7.73 3.57 3.08
CA ASP A 219 7.05 3.03 4.23
C ASP A 219 7.97 2.48 5.31
N GLY A 220 7.73 2.90 6.55
CA GLY A 220 8.22 2.21 7.73
C GLY A 220 7.24 1.11 8.16
N TRP A 221 7.73 -0.07 8.41
CA TRP A 221 6.89 -1.22 8.77
C TRP A 221 7.32 -1.94 10.04
N ASN A 222 8.62 -1.85 10.42
CA ASN A 222 9.19 -2.45 11.62
C ASN A 222 9.69 -1.38 12.62
N HIS A 223 8.99 -0.28 12.72
CA HIS A 223 9.32 0.92 13.46
C HIS A 223 9.37 0.76 15.00
N PHE A 224 9.18 -0.44 15.50
CA PHE A 224 9.43 -0.78 16.91
C PHE A 224 10.90 -1.14 17.18
N GLU A 225 11.60 -1.62 16.17
CA GLU A 225 13.04 -1.88 16.20
C GLU A 225 13.71 -0.80 15.37
N GLU A 226 14.60 -0.01 15.96
CA GLU A 226 15.33 1.02 15.20
C GLU A 226 16.14 0.34 14.11
N ASN A 227 15.70 0.54 12.88
CA ASN A 227 16.29 0.02 11.67
C ASN A 227 16.79 1.19 10.83
N GLU A 228 18.09 1.26 10.57
CA GLU A 228 18.70 2.38 9.85
C GLU A 228 18.11 2.60 8.46
N ILE A 229 17.70 1.52 7.77
CA ILE A 229 17.13 1.62 6.43
C ILE A 229 15.72 2.23 6.47
N GLU A 230 14.87 1.82 7.41
CA GLU A 230 13.55 2.43 7.59
C GLU A 230 13.67 3.88 8.06
N LYS A 231 14.58 4.15 8.99
CA LYS A 231 14.89 5.51 9.40
C LYS A 231 15.30 6.37 8.20
N ARG A 232 16.13 5.84 7.31
CA ARG A 232 16.54 6.56 6.10
C ARG A 232 15.36 6.81 5.16
N ALA A 233 14.45 5.86 4.99
CA ALA A 233 13.23 6.03 4.22
C ALA A 233 12.36 7.16 4.79
N MET A 234 12.11 7.14 6.10
CA MET A 234 11.34 8.18 6.78
C MET A 234 12.04 9.56 6.76
N ASP A 235 13.37 9.60 6.93
CA ASP A 235 14.16 10.84 6.86
C ASP A 235 14.12 11.49 5.48
N LEU A 236 13.94 10.69 4.42
CA LEU A 236 13.79 11.18 3.05
C LEU A 236 12.35 11.60 2.72
N SER A 237 11.37 11.19 3.48
CA SER A 237 9.95 11.37 3.18
C SER A 237 9.46 12.80 3.46
N ASP A 238 8.55 13.29 2.64
CA ASP A 238 7.87 14.58 2.83
C ASP A 238 6.69 14.45 3.81
N VAL A 239 5.98 13.34 3.74
CA VAL A 239 4.97 12.88 4.72
C VAL A 239 5.39 11.51 5.22
N ILE A 240 5.05 11.14 6.45
CA ILE A 240 5.48 9.88 7.05
C ILE A 240 4.39 8.83 6.86
N THR A 241 4.69 7.82 6.06
CA THR A 241 3.85 6.63 5.95
C THR A 241 4.39 5.50 6.81
N PHE A 242 3.49 4.70 7.35
CA PHE A 242 3.86 3.54 8.17
C PHE A 242 2.81 2.45 8.09
N HIS A 243 3.24 1.19 8.23
CA HIS A 243 2.36 0.05 8.39
C HIS A 243 2.25 -0.35 9.85
N SER A 244 1.06 -0.53 10.36
CA SER A 244 0.90 -1.13 11.67
C SER A 244 -0.44 -1.85 11.76
N TYR A 245 -0.38 -3.14 12.03
CA TYR A 245 -1.52 -4.02 12.28
C TYR A 245 -1.72 -4.31 13.77
N LYS A 246 -1.16 -3.46 14.64
CA LYS A 246 -1.19 -3.66 16.10
C LYS A 246 -2.48 -3.11 16.71
N GLU A 247 -2.82 -3.65 17.88
CA GLU A 247 -3.97 -3.22 18.67
C GLU A 247 -3.91 -1.75 19.09
N TYR A 248 -5.03 -1.23 19.59
CA TYR A 248 -5.25 0.18 19.90
C TYR A 248 -4.16 0.80 20.78
N SER A 249 -3.81 0.15 21.91
CA SER A 249 -2.82 0.70 22.85
C SER A 249 -1.45 0.92 22.19
N VAL A 250 -1.00 -0.06 21.41
CA VAL A 250 0.27 0.00 20.69
C VAL A 250 0.21 1.05 19.56
N MET A 251 -0.93 1.18 18.88
CA MET A 251 -1.13 2.18 17.83
C MET A 251 -1.06 3.59 18.40
N VAL A 252 -1.66 3.86 19.56
CA VAL A 252 -1.59 5.17 20.24
C VAL A 252 -0.14 5.53 20.56
N GLU A 253 0.61 4.61 21.15
CA GLU A 253 2.03 4.83 21.48
C GLU A 253 2.88 5.11 20.22
N LEU A 254 2.64 4.34 19.16
CA LEU A 254 3.35 4.51 17.90
C LEU A 254 3.06 5.87 17.25
N ILE A 255 1.80 6.28 17.17
CA ILE A 255 1.42 7.59 16.62
C ILE A 255 2.09 8.72 17.43
N ALA A 256 2.03 8.66 18.75
CA ALA A 256 2.66 9.65 19.61
C ALA A 256 4.19 9.73 19.41
N ARG A 257 4.83 8.56 19.27
CA ARG A 257 6.27 8.46 18.98
C ARG A 257 6.63 9.05 17.64
N LEU A 258 5.92 8.68 16.56
CA LEU A 258 6.19 9.16 15.21
C LEU A 258 5.96 10.68 15.08
N LYS A 259 4.90 11.22 15.68
CA LYS A 259 4.65 12.67 15.73
C LYS A 259 5.80 13.43 16.42
N LYS A 260 6.34 12.86 17.49
CA LYS A 260 7.48 13.47 18.23
C LYS A 260 8.77 13.44 17.41
N LEU A 261 9.02 12.36 16.68
CA LEU A 261 10.25 12.15 15.91
C LEU A 261 10.29 13.01 14.64
N TYR A 262 9.21 12.98 13.87
CA TYR A 262 9.23 13.52 12.50
C TYR A 262 8.51 14.84 12.33
N ARG A 263 7.55 15.20 13.20
CA ARG A 263 6.79 16.47 13.17
C ARG A 263 6.09 16.74 11.83
N ARG A 264 5.87 15.71 11.02
CA ARG A 264 5.24 15.71 9.70
C ARG A 264 3.88 15.04 9.75
N PRO A 265 2.99 15.25 8.76
CA PRO A 265 1.76 14.48 8.65
C PRO A 265 2.04 12.97 8.66
N LEU A 266 1.21 12.23 9.38
CA LEU A 266 1.28 10.78 9.46
C LEU A 266 0.18 10.13 8.65
N ILE A 267 0.50 9.03 7.98
CA ILE A 267 -0.44 8.22 7.22
C ILE A 267 -0.14 6.75 7.52
N ASN A 268 -1.10 6.03 8.10
CA ASN A 268 -1.00 4.57 8.17
C ASN A 268 -1.55 4.00 6.86
N ASN A 269 -0.65 3.59 5.97
CA ASN A 269 -1.03 3.15 4.64
C ASN A 269 -1.18 1.62 4.50
N GLU A 270 -1.06 0.86 5.61
CA GLU A 270 -1.55 -0.51 5.76
C GLU A 270 -1.95 -0.82 7.20
N TRP A 271 -3.23 -1.06 7.42
CA TRP A 271 -3.81 -1.48 8.70
C TRP A 271 -5.03 -2.37 8.47
N LEU A 272 -5.74 -2.74 9.50
CA LEU A 272 -6.85 -3.67 9.59
C LEU A 272 -6.39 -5.13 9.59
N ASN A 273 -6.21 -5.66 10.79
CA ASN A 273 -5.94 -7.08 11.00
C ASN A 273 -6.72 -7.55 12.24
N ARG A 274 -7.85 -8.16 12.00
CA ARG A 274 -8.77 -8.55 13.07
C ARG A 274 -8.18 -9.60 14.03
N TYR A 275 -7.21 -10.39 13.57
CA TYR A 275 -6.52 -11.36 14.42
C TYR A 275 -5.50 -10.74 15.38
N GLU A 276 -5.03 -9.54 15.09
CA GLU A 276 -4.16 -8.75 15.97
C GLU A 276 -4.93 -7.70 16.78
N ASN A 277 -6.26 -7.81 16.89
CA ASN A 277 -7.15 -6.80 17.50
C ASN A 277 -7.03 -5.40 16.89
N ASN A 278 -6.51 -5.30 15.68
CA ASN A 278 -6.50 -4.08 14.90
C ASN A 278 -7.80 -4.02 14.09
N ARG A 279 -8.80 -3.36 14.66
CA ARG A 279 -10.19 -3.38 14.18
C ARG A 279 -10.71 -2.00 13.84
N VAL A 280 -11.65 -1.93 12.92
CA VAL A 280 -12.29 -0.67 12.49
C VAL A 280 -12.88 0.09 13.68
N GLN A 281 -13.52 -0.61 14.62
CA GLN A 281 -14.22 -0.02 15.74
C GLN A 281 -13.35 0.88 16.62
N GLU A 282 -12.06 0.59 16.70
CA GLU A 282 -11.12 1.26 17.60
C GLU A 282 -10.10 2.12 16.83
N ILE A 283 -9.60 1.58 15.72
CA ILE A 283 -8.47 2.17 15.00
C ILE A 283 -8.92 3.29 14.06
N PHE A 284 -10.03 3.13 13.34
CA PHE A 284 -10.50 4.15 12.41
C PHE A 284 -10.89 5.47 13.10
N PRO A 285 -11.65 5.44 14.23
CA PRO A 285 -11.87 6.63 15.06
C PRO A 285 -10.58 7.27 15.59
N LEU A 286 -9.61 6.46 16.01
CA LEU A 286 -8.31 6.95 16.47
C LEU A 286 -7.60 7.76 15.39
N PHE A 287 -7.54 7.25 14.16
CA PHE A 287 -6.89 7.96 13.05
C PHE A 287 -7.57 9.31 12.77
N TRP A 288 -8.89 9.36 12.82
CA TRP A 288 -9.62 10.62 12.69
C TRP A 288 -9.24 11.62 13.80
N LEU A 289 -9.28 11.19 15.05
CA LEU A 289 -8.98 12.04 16.22
C LEU A 289 -7.54 12.55 16.20
N GLU A 290 -6.62 11.71 15.77
CA GLU A 290 -5.18 12.02 15.72
C GLU A 290 -4.75 12.69 14.41
N LYS A 291 -5.68 12.97 13.48
CA LYS A 291 -5.38 13.50 12.14
C LYS A 291 -4.35 12.63 11.39
N VAL A 292 -4.47 11.33 11.45
CA VAL A 292 -3.66 10.36 10.73
C VAL A 292 -4.42 9.91 9.49
N GLY A 293 -3.82 10.05 8.32
CA GLY A 293 -4.36 9.46 7.09
C GLY A 293 -4.37 7.93 7.17
N SER A 294 -5.28 7.26 6.49
CA SER A 294 -5.39 5.81 6.63
C SER A 294 -5.79 5.08 5.36
N TYR A 295 -5.14 3.93 5.12
CA TYR A 295 -5.50 3.00 4.07
C TYR A 295 -5.55 1.59 4.68
N ASN A 296 -6.75 1.03 4.83
CA ASN A 296 -6.84 -0.35 5.30
C ASN A 296 -6.42 -1.33 4.20
N TRP A 297 -5.81 -2.44 4.60
CA TRP A 297 -5.48 -3.51 3.67
C TRP A 297 -6.75 -4.27 3.28
N GLY A 298 -6.98 -4.40 1.95
CA GLY A 298 -8.15 -5.07 1.40
C GLY A 298 -9.46 -4.24 1.45
N LEU A 299 -10.24 -4.31 0.39
CA LEU A 299 -11.57 -3.73 0.31
C LEU A 299 -12.62 -4.83 0.14
N MET A 300 -12.44 -5.67 -0.87
CA MET A 300 -13.42 -6.67 -1.26
C MET A 300 -12.78 -8.05 -1.37
N GLN A 301 -13.44 -9.02 -0.80
CA GLN A 301 -13.12 -10.46 -0.93
C GLN A 301 -12.89 -10.82 -2.40
N GLY A 302 -11.76 -11.41 -2.71
CA GLY A 302 -11.42 -11.73 -4.08
C GLY A 302 -10.32 -12.78 -4.23
N TYR A 303 -9.76 -12.85 -5.43
CA TYR A 303 -8.77 -13.85 -5.81
C TYR A 303 -7.39 -13.65 -5.16
N SER A 304 -7.07 -12.43 -4.71
CA SER A 304 -5.89 -12.14 -3.91
C SER A 304 -5.99 -12.71 -2.48
N GLN A 305 -7.21 -13.04 -2.03
CA GLN A 305 -7.49 -13.68 -0.74
C GLN A 305 -6.97 -12.90 0.48
N THR A 306 -7.01 -11.58 0.43
CA THR A 306 -6.61 -10.72 1.56
C THR A 306 -7.47 -10.95 2.82
N TYR A 307 -8.67 -11.50 2.68
CA TYR A 307 -9.52 -11.91 3.79
C TYR A 307 -9.03 -13.16 4.53
N GLU A 308 -8.19 -14.01 3.90
CA GLU A 308 -7.64 -15.21 4.51
C GLU A 308 -6.50 -14.87 5.49
N PRO A 309 -6.30 -15.70 6.53
CA PRO A 309 -5.21 -15.49 7.47
C PRO A 309 -3.83 -15.66 6.82
N TRP A 310 -2.88 -14.86 7.25
CA TRP A 310 -1.48 -15.10 6.91
C TRP A 310 -1.01 -16.47 7.35
N GLY A 311 -0.25 -17.15 6.49
CA GLY A 311 0.24 -18.51 6.76
C GLY A 311 0.98 -18.68 8.08
N GLY A 312 1.65 -17.63 8.57
CA GLY A 312 2.35 -17.64 9.86
C GLY A 312 1.44 -17.87 11.08
N TYR A 313 0.15 -17.51 11.00
CA TYR A 313 -0.79 -17.74 12.10
C TYR A 313 -1.01 -19.21 12.41
N PHE A 314 -0.97 -20.08 11.41
CA PHE A 314 -1.17 -21.53 11.58
C PHE A 314 -0.04 -22.21 12.37
N ALA A 315 1.12 -21.55 12.50
CA ALA A 315 2.25 -22.03 13.30
C ALA A 315 2.33 -21.37 14.69
N ARG A 316 1.45 -20.44 15.03
CA ARG A 316 1.45 -19.74 16.33
C ARG A 316 0.98 -20.66 17.45
N GLU A 317 1.59 -20.52 18.63
CA GLU A 317 1.25 -21.31 19.81
C GLU A 317 -0.20 -21.11 20.25
N ASP A 318 -0.72 -19.88 20.18
CA ASP A 318 -2.11 -19.58 20.55
C ASP A 318 -3.13 -20.23 19.61
N PHE A 319 -2.82 -20.35 18.30
CA PHE A 319 -3.63 -21.14 17.36
C PHE A 319 -3.57 -22.62 17.68
N LEU A 320 -2.36 -23.17 17.87
CA LEU A 320 -2.16 -24.60 18.17
C LEU A 320 -2.82 -25.00 19.48
N ASN A 321 -2.95 -24.10 20.44
CA ASN A 321 -3.61 -24.28 21.70
C ASN A 321 -5.12 -23.93 21.68
N GLY A 322 -5.68 -23.65 20.52
CA GLY A 322 -7.11 -23.34 20.32
C GLY A 322 -7.59 -22.00 20.91
N LYS A 323 -6.67 -21.10 21.22
CA LYS A 323 -6.98 -19.74 21.71
C LYS A 323 -7.23 -18.74 20.60
N LEU A 324 -6.56 -18.88 19.44
CA LEU A 324 -6.76 -18.05 18.28
C LEU A 324 -7.73 -18.70 17.31
N ASP A 325 -8.83 -18.03 17.02
CA ASP A 325 -9.83 -18.46 16.05
C ASP A 325 -9.59 -17.80 14.68
N LEU A 326 -9.18 -18.57 13.68
CA LEU A 326 -8.92 -18.12 12.32
C LEU A 326 -10.10 -18.30 11.35
N ARG A 327 -11.32 -18.51 11.84
CA ARG A 327 -12.52 -18.67 11.00
C ARG A 327 -13.11 -17.36 10.50
N GLY A 328 -12.74 -16.22 11.11
CA GLY A 328 -13.14 -14.90 10.66
C GLY A 328 -12.30 -14.41 9.47
N TRP A 329 -12.48 -13.16 9.08
CA TRP A 329 -11.63 -12.51 8.07
C TRP A 329 -10.50 -11.72 8.71
N GLN A 330 -9.32 -11.81 8.10
CA GLN A 330 -8.18 -11.01 8.54
C GLN A 330 -8.36 -9.55 8.14
N HIS A 331 -8.55 -9.31 6.85
CA HIS A 331 -8.73 -8.00 6.25
C HIS A 331 -10.08 -7.93 5.53
N ASP A 332 -10.17 -7.14 4.48
CA ASP A 332 -11.33 -6.88 3.64
C ASP A 332 -12.60 -6.41 4.40
N LEU A 333 -13.35 -5.55 3.76
CA LEU A 333 -14.57 -4.96 4.31
C LEU A 333 -15.86 -5.54 3.69
N PHE A 334 -15.76 -5.98 2.43
CA PHE A 334 -16.92 -6.43 1.67
C PHE A 334 -16.74 -7.83 1.12
N ARG A 335 -17.86 -8.56 1.08
CA ARG A 335 -17.95 -9.84 0.38
C ARG A 335 -17.92 -9.60 -1.12
N PHE A 336 -17.61 -10.63 -1.91
CA PHE A 336 -17.57 -10.59 -3.36
C PHE A 336 -18.86 -10.03 -4.01
N ASN A 337 -20.00 -10.19 -3.35
CA ASN A 337 -21.29 -9.65 -3.82
C ASN A 337 -21.56 -8.19 -3.39
N GLY A 338 -20.58 -7.53 -2.75
CA GLY A 338 -20.69 -6.14 -2.28
C GLY A 338 -21.41 -5.97 -0.93
N LEU A 339 -21.82 -7.05 -0.28
CA LEU A 339 -22.38 -6.96 1.07
C LEU A 339 -21.24 -6.83 2.10
N PRO A 340 -21.43 -6.03 3.18
CA PRO A 340 -20.44 -5.93 4.23
C PRO A 340 -20.08 -7.28 4.86
N TYR A 341 -18.79 -7.45 5.22
CA TYR A 341 -18.40 -8.52 6.13
C TYR A 341 -19.02 -8.29 7.52
N ASP A 342 -18.80 -7.11 8.09
CA ASP A 342 -19.45 -6.64 9.30
C ASP A 342 -20.16 -5.29 9.03
N PRO A 343 -21.50 -5.23 9.09
CA PRO A 343 -22.26 -3.98 8.89
C PRO A 343 -21.90 -2.88 9.91
N ASN A 344 -21.45 -3.24 11.12
CA ASN A 344 -21.07 -2.25 12.13
C ASN A 344 -19.77 -1.53 11.72
N GLU A 345 -18.79 -2.23 11.13
CA GLU A 345 -17.58 -1.61 10.62
C GLU A 345 -17.90 -0.58 9.55
N ILE A 346 -18.77 -0.91 8.61
CA ILE A 346 -19.21 0.01 7.56
C ILE A 346 -19.97 1.22 8.12
N SER A 347 -20.80 1.02 9.14
CA SER A 347 -21.49 2.13 9.84
C SER A 347 -20.49 3.10 10.48
N ILE A 348 -19.45 2.60 11.12
CA ILE A 348 -18.40 3.41 11.75
C ILE A 348 -17.61 4.18 10.68
N ILE A 349 -17.19 3.51 9.61
CA ILE A 349 -16.48 4.17 8.50
C ILE A 349 -17.32 5.32 7.95
N ARG A 350 -18.58 5.07 7.59
CA ARG A 350 -19.49 6.11 7.07
C ARG A 350 -19.65 7.27 8.03
N HIS A 351 -19.82 6.99 9.32
CA HIS A 351 -20.00 8.03 10.34
C HIS A 351 -18.79 8.97 10.40
N PHE A 352 -17.58 8.44 10.53
CA PHE A 352 -16.38 9.26 10.62
C PHE A 352 -16.02 9.94 9.29
N CYS A 353 -16.30 9.32 8.15
CA CYS A 353 -16.16 9.96 6.85
C CYS A 353 -17.11 11.17 6.71
N SER A 354 -18.40 11.02 7.07
CA SER A 354 -19.35 12.14 7.07
C SER A 354 -18.91 13.28 7.97
N MET A 355 -18.46 12.97 9.20
CA MET A 355 -17.92 13.98 10.12
C MET A 355 -16.71 14.73 9.55
N ALA A 356 -15.86 14.04 8.78
CA ALA A 356 -14.71 14.65 8.14
C ALA A 356 -15.13 15.62 7.02
N ASP A 357 -16.12 15.24 6.23
CA ASP A 357 -16.62 16.07 5.12
C ASP A 357 -17.38 17.31 5.61
N GLU A 358 -18.08 17.22 6.75
CA GLU A 358 -18.80 18.36 7.37
C GLU A 358 -17.86 19.43 7.99
N ARG A 359 -16.59 19.09 8.21
CA ARG A 359 -15.60 20.00 8.82
C ARG A 359 -14.66 20.66 7.79
N GLN A 360 -14.78 20.31 6.52
CA GLN A 360 -14.09 20.95 5.40
C GLN A 360 -14.89 22.15 4.86
#